data_52447636b203746f60b8d5607cf8e4ab
#
_entry.id   52447636b203746f60b8d5607cf8e4ab
#
_cell.length_a   1.000
_cell.length_b   1.000
_cell.length_c   1.000
_cell.angle_alpha   90.00
_cell.angle_beta   90.00
_cell.angle_gamma   90.00
#
_symmetry.space_group_name_H-M   'P 1'
#
loop_
_entity.id
_entity.type
_entity.pdbx_description
1 polymer ?
#
loop_
_entity_poly.entity_id
_entity_poly.type
_entity_poly.pdbx_seq_one_letter_code
_entity_poly.pdbx_strand_id
1 'polypeptide(L)'
;MLRSRPIHYTSRPEEWSTLLQALGLDRTVDEGEWREFDAGSGRLALAAVQHGHPLDGSTVFGVEVGNLEEFARRTEEAGTQAELHEGPDGITVRISADDGFEFFAFPAERAADGTWTTSGNAHPALTVVATWISPLAGLAANALSNIGARPRNEDDESATFTTKNGGILRVIHGADGANGDLAFEYDDGLEPLLERLKEAKIEARISEDVLYIANPDASGGAAPASIVVESPPVDRTPAPQASQYS
;
A
#
# COMPACT_ATOMS: atom_id res chain seq x y z
N MET A 1 -1.01 6.82 15.20
CA MET A 1 -0.42 5.85 14.28
C MET A 1 -1.14 5.97 12.96
N LEU A 2 -0.43 5.93 11.84
CA LEU A 2 -0.93 5.77 10.47
C LEU A 2 0.04 4.86 9.74
N ARG A 3 -0.44 3.76 9.13
CA ARG A 3 0.34 2.79 8.35
C ARG A 3 -0.44 2.41 7.08
N SER A 4 0.22 2.24 5.94
CA SER A 4 -0.38 1.70 4.72
C SER A 4 -0.82 0.26 4.96
N ARG A 5 -2.07 -0.07 4.61
CA ARG A 5 -2.65 -1.42 4.75
C ARG A 5 -3.70 -1.66 3.66
N PRO A 6 -3.32 -1.80 2.39
CA PRO A 6 -4.24 -2.22 1.35
C PRO A 6 -4.73 -3.66 1.60
N ILE A 7 -5.89 -3.99 1.01
CA ILE A 7 -6.47 -5.33 1.02
C ILE A 7 -6.53 -5.82 -0.42
N HIS A 8 -5.86 -6.92 -0.71
CA HIS A 8 -5.94 -7.57 -2.00
C HIS A 8 -6.89 -8.77 -1.95
N TYR A 9 -7.87 -8.79 -2.85
CA TYR A 9 -8.85 -9.86 -2.97
C TYR A 9 -8.44 -10.82 -4.08
N THR A 10 -8.37 -12.12 -3.78
CA THR A 10 -7.89 -13.11 -4.75
C THR A 10 -8.57 -14.46 -4.58
N SER A 11 -8.83 -15.14 -5.69
CA SER A 11 -9.19 -16.55 -5.71
C SER A 11 -7.98 -17.50 -5.66
N ARG A 12 -6.74 -16.94 -5.58
CA ARG A 12 -5.46 -17.67 -5.57
C ARG A 12 -4.61 -17.37 -4.34
N PRO A 13 -5.14 -17.49 -3.11
CA PRO A 13 -4.47 -17.05 -1.89
C PRO A 13 -3.14 -17.76 -1.62
N GLU A 14 -2.97 -19.01 -2.08
CA GLU A 14 -1.71 -19.75 -1.92
C GLU A 14 -0.60 -19.25 -2.85
N GLU A 15 -0.95 -18.93 -4.12
CA GLU A 15 0.00 -18.37 -5.07
C GLU A 15 0.46 -16.98 -4.62
N TRP A 16 -0.47 -16.15 -4.15
CA TRP A 16 -0.16 -14.86 -3.54
C TRP A 16 0.69 -14.99 -2.28
N SER A 17 0.37 -15.92 -1.37
CA SER A 17 1.17 -16.13 -0.16
C SER A 17 2.60 -16.53 -0.50
N THR A 18 2.80 -17.38 -1.49
CA THR A 18 4.12 -17.80 -1.99
C THR A 18 4.87 -16.60 -2.56
N LEU A 19 4.21 -15.78 -3.37
CA LEU A 19 4.79 -14.57 -3.94
C LEU A 19 5.21 -13.56 -2.87
N LEU A 20 4.31 -13.25 -1.93
CA LEU A 20 4.59 -12.26 -0.88
C LEU A 20 5.74 -12.69 0.03
N GLN A 21 5.81 -13.97 0.38
CA GLN A 21 6.94 -14.50 1.16
C GLN A 21 8.25 -14.47 0.35
N ALA A 22 8.22 -14.77 -0.95
CA ALA A 22 9.38 -14.65 -1.82
C ALA A 22 9.82 -13.20 -2.00
N LEU A 23 8.92 -12.23 -1.95
CA LEU A 23 9.25 -10.80 -1.89
C LEU A 23 9.91 -10.41 -0.56
N GLY A 24 9.67 -11.17 0.50
CA GLY A 24 10.22 -10.91 1.83
C GLY A 24 9.22 -10.35 2.83
N LEU A 25 7.90 -10.43 2.54
CA LEU A 25 6.91 -10.19 3.58
C LEU A 25 6.83 -11.38 4.53
N ASP A 26 6.54 -11.09 5.79
CA ASP A 26 6.29 -12.11 6.82
C ASP A 26 4.80 -12.25 7.07
N ARG A 27 4.29 -13.49 6.99
CA ARG A 27 2.87 -13.76 7.28
C ARG A 27 2.63 -13.77 8.77
N THR A 28 1.89 -12.79 9.27
CA THR A 28 1.60 -12.59 10.70
C THR A 28 0.24 -13.12 11.13
N VAL A 29 -0.73 -13.23 10.19
CA VAL A 29 -2.06 -13.78 10.41
C VAL A 29 -2.37 -14.80 9.32
N ASP A 30 -2.98 -15.94 9.69
CA ASP A 30 -3.52 -16.94 8.78
C ASP A 30 -4.81 -17.53 9.37
N GLU A 31 -5.94 -16.99 8.96
CA GLU A 31 -7.27 -17.41 9.39
C GLU A 31 -8.08 -18.03 8.22
N GLY A 32 -7.37 -18.69 7.30
CA GLY A 32 -7.97 -19.32 6.14
C GLY A 32 -8.31 -18.36 5.02
N GLU A 33 -9.47 -17.73 5.08
CA GLU A 33 -9.90 -16.74 4.08
C GLU A 33 -9.26 -15.37 4.27
N TRP A 34 -8.69 -15.09 5.45
CA TRP A 34 -8.01 -13.86 5.78
C TRP A 34 -6.55 -14.11 6.18
N ARG A 35 -5.63 -13.37 5.56
CA ARG A 35 -4.20 -13.42 5.87
C ARG A 35 -3.63 -12.02 5.93
N GLU A 36 -2.68 -11.81 6.84
CA GLU A 36 -1.94 -10.54 6.90
C GLU A 36 -0.44 -10.78 6.76
N PHE A 37 0.21 -9.83 6.10
CA PHE A 37 1.63 -9.86 5.81
C PHE A 37 2.25 -8.53 6.18
N ASP A 38 3.26 -8.55 7.05
CA ASP A 38 4.09 -7.39 7.34
C ASP A 38 5.23 -7.30 6.32
N ALA A 39 5.48 -6.11 5.81
CA ALA A 39 6.73 -5.75 5.13
C ALA A 39 7.67 -5.05 6.13
N GLY A 40 8.89 -4.76 5.74
CA GLY A 40 9.79 -3.88 6.49
C GLY A 40 9.14 -2.52 6.76
N SER A 41 8.29 -2.07 5.82
CA SER A 41 7.49 -0.85 5.95
C SER A 41 6.11 -1.07 5.34
N GLY A 42 5.06 -0.96 6.14
CA GLY A 42 3.67 -1.20 5.73
C GLY A 42 3.21 -2.64 5.96
N ARG A 43 1.94 -2.87 5.68
CA ARG A 43 1.23 -4.16 5.82
C ARG A 43 0.37 -4.41 4.60
N LEU A 44 0.15 -5.66 4.23
CA LEU A 44 -0.80 -6.08 3.21
C LEU A 44 -1.73 -7.14 3.81
N ALA A 45 -3.03 -6.99 3.57
CA ALA A 45 -3.99 -8.05 3.84
C ALA A 45 -4.38 -8.77 2.53
N LEU A 46 -4.55 -10.09 2.59
CA LEU A 46 -5.18 -10.90 1.56
C LEU A 46 -6.55 -11.38 2.04
N ALA A 47 -7.57 -11.15 1.23
CA ALA A 47 -8.90 -11.72 1.41
C ALA A 47 -9.15 -12.75 0.32
N ALA A 48 -9.30 -14.01 0.70
CA ALA A 48 -9.64 -15.07 -0.24
C ALA A 48 -11.10 -14.96 -0.67
N VAL A 49 -11.34 -14.97 -1.97
CA VAL A 49 -12.67 -14.94 -2.57
C VAL A 49 -12.83 -16.08 -3.56
N GLN A 50 -14.07 -16.37 -3.93
CA GLN A 50 -14.32 -17.37 -4.98
C GLN A 50 -13.92 -16.80 -6.36
N HIS A 51 -13.44 -17.68 -7.24
CA HIS A 51 -13.17 -17.29 -8.61
C HIS A 51 -14.41 -16.70 -9.30
N GLY A 52 -14.23 -15.54 -9.94
CA GLY A 52 -15.32 -14.78 -10.55
C GLY A 52 -16.09 -13.87 -9.58
N HIS A 53 -15.65 -13.75 -8.33
CA HIS A 53 -16.16 -12.71 -7.43
C HIS A 53 -15.85 -11.31 -8.01
N PRO A 54 -16.74 -10.30 -7.85
CA PRO A 54 -16.51 -8.96 -8.41
C PRO A 54 -15.19 -8.29 -8.00
N LEU A 55 -14.66 -8.65 -6.82
CA LEU A 55 -13.39 -8.13 -6.31
C LEU A 55 -12.18 -9.05 -6.62
N ASP A 56 -12.37 -10.22 -7.26
CA ASP A 56 -11.27 -11.16 -7.57
C ASP A 56 -10.20 -10.48 -8.42
N GLY A 57 -8.96 -10.45 -7.93
CA GLY A 57 -7.83 -9.77 -8.55
C GLY A 57 -7.76 -8.25 -8.30
N SER A 58 -8.61 -7.69 -7.45
CA SER A 58 -8.61 -6.26 -7.14
C SER A 58 -7.91 -5.95 -5.81
N THR A 59 -7.37 -4.74 -5.72
CA THR A 59 -6.83 -4.19 -4.47
C THR A 59 -7.67 -3.02 -4.00
N VAL A 60 -8.12 -3.07 -2.76
CA VAL A 60 -8.80 -1.96 -2.10
C VAL A 60 -7.77 -1.16 -1.31
N PHE A 61 -7.77 0.15 -1.55
CA PHE A 61 -6.92 1.09 -0.81
C PHE A 61 -7.35 1.13 0.66
N GLY A 62 -6.39 1.13 1.57
CA GLY A 62 -6.69 1.18 2.99
C GLY A 62 -5.48 1.55 3.83
N VAL A 63 -5.77 1.99 5.04
CA VAL A 63 -4.78 2.35 6.07
C VAL A 63 -5.18 1.75 7.40
N GLU A 64 -4.25 1.62 8.33
CA GLU A 64 -4.57 1.34 9.72
C GLU A 64 -4.11 2.47 10.64
N VAL A 65 -4.86 2.69 11.70
CA VAL A 65 -4.68 3.80 12.63
C VAL A 65 -4.79 3.36 14.08
N GLY A 66 -4.14 4.08 14.96
CA GLY A 66 -4.08 3.71 16.37
C GLY A 66 -5.30 4.07 17.21
N ASN A 67 -6.12 5.00 16.75
CA ASN A 67 -7.36 5.43 17.40
C ASN A 67 -8.31 5.94 16.32
N LEU A 68 -9.39 5.23 16.10
CA LEU A 68 -10.36 5.51 15.04
C LEU A 68 -11.11 6.83 15.26
N GLU A 69 -11.55 7.10 16.49
CA GLU A 69 -12.33 8.31 16.82
C GLU A 69 -11.47 9.57 16.62
N GLU A 70 -10.25 9.56 17.14
CA GLU A 70 -9.33 10.68 17.01
C GLU A 70 -8.87 10.88 15.55
N PHE A 71 -8.73 9.80 14.80
CA PHE A 71 -8.41 9.85 13.38
C PHE A 71 -9.54 10.49 12.60
N ALA A 72 -10.80 10.02 12.78
CA ALA A 72 -11.98 10.59 12.12
C ALA A 72 -12.10 12.09 12.42
N ARG A 73 -12.08 12.46 13.69
CA ARG A 73 -12.18 13.87 14.11
C ARG A 73 -11.11 14.75 13.44
N ARG A 74 -9.84 14.34 13.41
CA ARG A 74 -8.77 15.12 12.79
C ARG A 74 -8.88 15.21 11.28
N THR A 75 -9.31 14.15 10.64
CA THR A 75 -9.51 14.11 9.19
C THR A 75 -10.65 15.06 8.79
N GLU A 76 -11.74 15.08 9.53
CA GLU A 76 -12.84 16.03 9.32
C GLU A 76 -12.40 17.49 9.58
N GLU A 77 -11.68 17.76 10.66
CA GLU A 77 -11.12 19.08 10.95
C GLU A 77 -10.15 19.56 9.86
N ALA A 78 -9.46 18.64 9.18
CA ALA A 78 -8.59 18.94 8.05
C ALA A 78 -9.32 19.10 6.71
N GLY A 79 -10.63 18.80 6.65
CA GLY A 79 -11.49 19.07 5.50
C GLY A 79 -11.81 17.85 4.62
N THR A 80 -11.57 16.62 5.07
CA THR A 80 -12.01 15.40 4.38
C THR A 80 -13.04 14.67 5.24
N GLN A 81 -14.13 14.20 4.63
CA GLN A 81 -15.18 13.47 5.35
C GLN A 81 -14.64 12.15 5.91
N ALA A 82 -14.90 11.88 7.19
CA ALA A 82 -14.44 10.69 7.88
C ALA A 82 -15.41 10.28 8.98
N GLU A 83 -16.12 9.19 8.79
CA GLU A 83 -17.18 8.72 9.68
C GLU A 83 -16.87 7.35 10.26
N LEU A 84 -17.16 7.16 11.56
CA LEU A 84 -17.16 5.82 12.15
C LEU A 84 -18.20 4.94 11.45
N HIS A 85 -17.77 3.78 11.01
CA HIS A 85 -18.58 2.80 10.31
C HIS A 85 -18.55 1.46 11.05
N GLU A 86 -19.71 0.98 11.45
CA GLU A 86 -19.87 -0.33 12.08
C GLU A 86 -20.23 -1.36 11.00
N GLY A 87 -19.30 -2.30 10.79
CA GLY A 87 -19.45 -3.40 9.83
C GLY A 87 -19.42 -4.77 10.51
N PRO A 88 -19.58 -5.86 9.74
CA PRO A 88 -19.56 -7.22 10.28
C PRO A 88 -18.24 -7.59 10.95
N ASP A 89 -17.12 -6.97 10.50
CA ASP A 89 -15.77 -7.23 11.00
C ASP A 89 -15.32 -6.23 12.07
N GLY A 90 -16.25 -5.41 12.59
CA GLY A 90 -15.97 -4.43 13.64
C GLY A 90 -16.09 -2.98 13.19
N ILE A 91 -15.54 -2.08 14.01
CA ILE A 91 -15.59 -0.63 13.77
C ILE A 91 -14.38 -0.22 12.92
N THR A 92 -14.65 0.57 11.88
CA THR A 92 -13.66 1.21 11.00
C THR A 92 -13.98 2.69 10.87
N VAL A 93 -13.14 3.46 10.18
CA VAL A 93 -13.52 4.80 9.69
C VAL A 93 -13.63 4.73 8.17
N ARG A 94 -14.78 5.13 7.66
CA ARG A 94 -14.97 5.37 6.23
C ARG A 94 -14.53 6.78 5.90
N ILE A 95 -13.65 6.91 4.95
CA ILE A 95 -13.16 8.18 4.41
C ILE A 95 -13.80 8.37 3.03
N SER A 96 -14.44 9.52 2.81
CA SER A 96 -15.04 9.88 1.53
C SER A 96 -14.33 11.13 1.00
N ALA A 97 -13.59 10.97 -0.08
CA ALA A 97 -12.82 12.03 -0.68
C ALA A 97 -13.63 12.80 -1.75
N ASP A 98 -13.21 14.03 -2.04
CA ASP A 98 -13.91 14.93 -2.97
C ASP A 98 -13.88 14.48 -4.44
N ASP A 99 -13.04 13.51 -4.79
CA ASP A 99 -13.04 12.84 -6.10
C ASP A 99 -14.06 11.70 -6.23
N GLY A 100 -14.82 11.44 -5.15
CA GLY A 100 -15.81 10.38 -5.05
C GLY A 100 -15.26 9.02 -4.63
N PHE A 101 -13.96 8.91 -4.33
CA PHE A 101 -13.36 7.68 -3.82
C PHE A 101 -13.66 7.49 -2.33
N GLU A 102 -13.96 6.25 -1.97
CA GLU A 102 -14.13 5.85 -0.57
C GLU A 102 -13.13 4.76 -0.21
N PHE A 103 -12.55 4.88 0.98
CA PHE A 103 -11.67 3.87 1.55
C PHE A 103 -11.84 3.78 3.06
N PHE A 104 -11.20 2.78 3.67
CA PHE A 104 -11.34 2.52 5.10
C PHE A 104 -10.03 2.64 5.85
N ALA A 105 -10.13 3.20 7.06
CA ALA A 105 -9.09 3.09 8.08
C ALA A 105 -9.50 2.04 9.11
N PHE A 106 -8.62 1.08 9.33
CA PHE A 106 -8.80 -0.05 10.23
C PHE A 106 -8.11 0.21 11.57
N PRO A 107 -8.57 -0.39 12.67
CA PRO A 107 -7.87 -0.31 13.94
C PRO A 107 -6.53 -1.06 13.84
N ALA A 108 -5.44 -0.42 14.27
CA ALA A 108 -4.16 -1.08 14.38
C ALA A 108 -4.09 -1.90 15.68
N GLU A 109 -3.51 -3.08 15.60
CA GLU A 109 -3.29 -3.93 16.76
C GLU A 109 -2.10 -3.46 17.59
N ARG A 110 -2.21 -3.63 18.91
CA ARG A 110 -1.13 -3.42 19.87
C ARG A 110 -0.68 -4.75 20.45
N ALA A 111 0.61 -4.90 20.58
CA ALA A 111 1.19 -5.96 21.40
C ALA A 111 0.87 -5.74 22.89
N ALA A 112 1.06 -6.76 23.72
CA ALA A 112 0.78 -6.71 25.15
C ALA A 112 1.59 -5.62 25.90
N ASP A 113 2.73 -5.20 25.37
CA ASP A 113 3.57 -4.12 25.89
C ASP A 113 3.13 -2.72 25.44
N GLY A 114 2.04 -2.64 24.64
CA GLY A 114 1.49 -1.39 24.11
C GLY A 114 2.19 -0.87 22.85
N THR A 115 3.20 -1.56 22.34
CA THR A 115 3.82 -1.26 21.05
C THR A 115 2.90 -1.68 19.89
N TRP A 116 3.12 -1.10 18.70
CA TRP A 116 2.41 -1.53 17.52
C TRP A 116 2.98 -2.84 17.01
N THR A 117 2.11 -3.80 16.70
CA THR A 117 2.55 -5.08 16.15
C THR A 117 3.19 -4.88 14.78
N THR A 118 4.43 -5.33 14.64
CA THR A 118 5.18 -5.38 13.38
C THR A 118 6.12 -6.56 13.47
N SER A 119 6.18 -7.40 12.44
CA SER A 119 7.11 -8.52 12.42
C SER A 119 8.55 -8.05 12.27
N GLY A 120 9.45 -8.65 13.05
CA GLY A 120 10.89 -8.50 12.87
C GLY A 120 11.50 -9.43 11.80
N ASN A 121 10.68 -10.32 11.22
CA ASN A 121 11.15 -11.30 10.22
C ASN A 121 10.97 -10.78 8.78
N ALA A 122 10.17 -9.74 8.58
CA ALA A 122 10.00 -9.12 7.27
C ALA A 122 11.30 -8.49 6.76
N HIS A 123 11.53 -8.56 5.46
CA HIS A 123 12.74 -7.97 4.85
C HIS A 123 12.71 -6.45 5.01
N PRO A 124 13.72 -5.83 5.67
CA PRO A 124 13.67 -4.42 6.06
C PRO A 124 13.63 -3.44 4.88
N ALA A 125 14.17 -3.83 3.72
CA ALA A 125 14.20 -3.00 2.52
C ALA A 125 12.86 -2.98 1.75
N LEU A 126 11.89 -3.83 2.11
CA LEU A 126 10.62 -3.91 1.38
C LEU A 126 9.57 -2.98 1.97
N THR A 127 8.94 -2.19 1.12
CA THR A 127 7.86 -1.26 1.47
C THR A 127 6.60 -1.54 0.66
N VAL A 128 5.46 -1.63 1.34
CA VAL A 128 4.14 -1.71 0.69
C VAL A 128 3.72 -0.33 0.20
N VAL A 129 3.30 -0.24 -1.06
CA VAL A 129 2.77 0.97 -1.68
C VAL A 129 1.29 0.74 -2.00
N ALA A 130 0.39 1.39 -1.24
CA ALA A 130 -1.02 1.46 -1.60
C ALA A 130 -1.21 2.59 -2.60
N THR A 131 -1.72 2.27 -3.78
CA THR A 131 -1.92 3.22 -4.87
C THR A 131 -3.40 3.57 -5.01
N TRP A 132 -3.68 4.84 -5.16
CA TRP A 132 -4.99 5.40 -5.46
C TRP A 132 -4.94 6.02 -6.85
N ILE A 133 -5.69 5.45 -7.78
CA ILE A 133 -5.81 5.95 -9.14
C ILE A 133 -7.01 6.90 -9.17
N SER A 134 -6.83 8.12 -9.63
CA SER A 134 -7.90 9.13 -9.66
C SER A 134 -7.80 10.05 -10.87
N PRO A 135 -8.93 10.38 -11.53
CA PRO A 135 -8.96 11.43 -12.54
C PRO A 135 -8.75 12.84 -11.94
N LEU A 136 -8.91 12.97 -10.62
CA LEU A 136 -8.77 14.21 -9.86
C LEU A 136 -7.62 14.08 -8.84
N ALA A 137 -6.41 13.72 -9.33
CA ALA A 137 -5.25 13.40 -8.49
C ALA A 137 -4.94 14.46 -7.42
N GLY A 138 -5.14 15.75 -7.71
CA GLY A 138 -4.95 16.83 -6.73
C GLY A 138 -5.92 16.77 -5.55
N LEU A 139 -7.19 16.36 -5.76
CA LEU A 139 -8.15 16.18 -4.66
C LEU A 139 -7.80 14.94 -3.84
N ALA A 140 -7.39 13.86 -4.48
CA ALA A 140 -6.92 12.66 -3.82
C ALA A 140 -5.65 12.95 -2.96
N ALA A 141 -4.69 13.69 -3.48
CA ALA A 141 -3.49 14.11 -2.75
C ALA A 141 -3.82 14.98 -1.53
N ASN A 142 -4.80 15.89 -1.64
CA ASN A 142 -5.30 16.66 -0.51
C ASN A 142 -5.91 15.77 0.57
N ALA A 143 -6.72 14.78 0.18
CA ALA A 143 -7.29 13.83 1.12
C ALA A 143 -6.20 13.02 1.86
N LEU A 144 -5.13 12.58 1.17
CA LEU A 144 -3.99 11.92 1.81
C LEU A 144 -3.26 12.84 2.81
N SER A 145 -3.11 14.12 2.51
CA SER A 145 -2.57 15.10 3.44
C SER A 145 -3.48 15.25 4.68
N ASN A 146 -4.79 15.32 4.47
CA ASN A 146 -5.79 15.51 5.52
C ASN A 146 -5.86 14.32 6.49
N ILE A 147 -5.62 13.08 6.03
CA ILE A 147 -5.50 11.92 6.91
C ILE A 147 -4.17 11.85 7.67
N GLY A 148 -3.27 12.80 7.47
CA GLY A 148 -1.99 12.91 8.17
C GLY A 148 -0.81 12.19 7.51
N ALA A 149 -0.92 11.80 6.25
CA ALA A 149 0.22 11.35 5.47
C ALA A 149 1.13 12.55 5.12
N ARG A 150 2.42 12.29 4.96
CA ARG A 150 3.41 13.36 4.70
C ARG A 150 3.86 13.31 3.25
N PRO A 151 3.75 14.43 2.51
CA PRO A 151 4.26 14.49 1.15
C PRO A 151 5.74 14.07 1.09
N ARG A 152 6.09 13.25 0.10
CA ARG A 152 7.45 12.78 -0.17
C ARG A 152 7.95 13.25 -1.52
N ASN A 153 7.13 13.07 -2.55
CA ASN A 153 7.40 13.50 -3.91
C ASN A 153 6.08 13.82 -4.61
N GLU A 154 6.09 14.81 -5.49
CA GLU A 154 4.94 15.21 -6.28
C GLU A 154 5.43 15.70 -7.66
N ASP A 155 4.76 15.24 -8.69
CA ASP A 155 4.91 15.70 -10.08
C ASP A 155 3.53 15.88 -10.72
N ASP A 156 3.48 16.17 -12.02
CA ASP A 156 2.23 16.47 -12.73
C ASP A 156 1.28 15.26 -12.82
N GLU A 157 1.79 14.02 -12.67
CA GLU A 157 1.04 12.79 -12.86
C GLU A 157 0.84 11.99 -11.57
N SER A 158 1.69 12.23 -10.56
CA SER A 158 1.70 11.44 -9.33
C SER A 158 2.07 12.23 -8.09
N ALA A 159 1.58 11.77 -6.94
CA ALA A 159 2.00 12.24 -5.63
C ALA A 159 2.23 11.05 -4.68
N THR A 160 3.36 11.03 -3.99
CA THR A 160 3.68 10.01 -3.02
C THR A 160 3.79 10.58 -1.61
N PHE A 161 3.34 9.81 -0.64
CA PHE A 161 3.28 10.19 0.77
C PHE A 161 3.85 9.09 1.63
N THR A 162 4.63 9.47 2.63
CA THR A 162 5.04 8.56 3.71
C THR A 162 4.01 8.56 4.81
N THR A 163 3.82 7.43 5.46
CA THR A 163 3.04 7.31 6.69
C THR A 163 3.97 7.22 7.90
N LYS A 164 3.50 7.67 9.06
CA LYS A 164 4.32 7.71 10.27
C LYS A 164 4.82 6.33 10.72
N ASN A 165 4.06 5.28 10.43
CA ASN A 165 4.31 3.93 10.96
C ASN A 165 4.54 2.88 9.86
N GLY A 166 4.88 3.33 8.66
CA GLY A 166 5.34 2.49 7.57
C GLY A 166 4.38 2.36 6.40
N GLY A 167 4.97 2.13 5.23
CA GLY A 167 4.31 2.08 3.93
C GLY A 167 4.20 3.43 3.25
N ILE A 168 3.96 3.38 1.97
CA ILE A 168 3.75 4.53 1.08
C ILE A 168 2.28 4.56 0.66
N LEU A 169 1.72 5.75 0.60
CA LEU A 169 0.46 6.04 -0.08
C LEU A 169 0.79 6.81 -1.34
N ARG A 170 0.30 6.34 -2.48
CA ARG A 170 0.56 6.94 -3.78
C ARG A 170 -0.77 7.34 -4.43
N VAL A 171 -0.81 8.51 -5.02
CA VAL A 171 -1.86 8.90 -5.97
C VAL A 171 -1.25 8.96 -7.35
N ILE A 172 -1.94 8.41 -8.34
CA ILE A 172 -1.60 8.55 -9.76
C ILE A 172 -2.82 9.03 -10.55
N HIS A 173 -2.56 9.84 -11.58
CA HIS A 173 -3.62 10.25 -12.50
C HIS A 173 -4.08 9.08 -13.36
N GLY A 174 -5.39 8.85 -13.46
CA GLY A 174 -6.00 7.81 -14.28
C GLY A 174 -7.38 8.21 -14.77
N ALA A 175 -7.75 7.80 -15.99
CA ALA A 175 -8.94 8.30 -16.69
C ALA A 175 -10.25 7.60 -16.29
N ASP A 176 -10.21 6.38 -15.75
CA ASP A 176 -11.37 5.48 -15.67
C ASP A 176 -12.09 5.47 -14.31
N GLY A 177 -11.99 6.56 -13.55
CA GLY A 177 -12.57 6.65 -12.22
C GLY A 177 -11.60 6.26 -11.12
N ALA A 178 -11.98 6.52 -9.85
CA ALA A 178 -11.10 6.25 -8.72
C ALA A 178 -11.12 4.76 -8.34
N ASN A 179 -9.94 4.15 -8.22
CA ASN A 179 -9.76 2.77 -7.79
C ASN A 179 -8.46 2.57 -7.02
N GLY A 180 -8.25 1.38 -6.43
CA GLY A 180 -7.04 1.01 -5.72
C GLY A 180 -6.16 0.09 -6.53
N ASP A 181 -4.83 0.16 -6.29
CA ASP A 181 -3.84 -0.76 -6.83
C ASP A 181 -2.72 -1.02 -5.81
N LEU A 182 -1.88 -2.00 -6.09
CA LEU A 182 -0.79 -2.46 -5.23
C LEU A 182 0.54 -2.40 -5.97
N ALA A 183 1.52 -1.79 -5.33
CA ALA A 183 2.92 -1.83 -5.76
C ALA A 183 3.84 -2.01 -4.54
N PHE A 184 5.13 -2.15 -4.79
CA PHE A 184 6.14 -2.23 -3.75
C PHE A 184 7.33 -1.33 -4.10
N GLU A 185 8.05 -0.86 -3.06
CA GLU A 185 9.40 -0.33 -3.19
C GLU A 185 10.40 -1.28 -2.52
N TYR A 186 11.61 -1.39 -3.08
CA TYR A 186 12.66 -2.24 -2.55
C TYR A 186 14.01 -1.52 -2.59
N ASP A 187 14.62 -1.29 -1.41
CA ASP A 187 15.82 -0.46 -1.20
C ASP A 187 17.11 -1.29 -0.99
N ASP A 188 17.20 -2.46 -1.60
CA ASP A 188 18.42 -3.32 -1.51
C ASP A 188 18.80 -3.93 -2.87
N GLY A 189 18.49 -3.19 -3.97
CA GLY A 189 18.74 -3.61 -5.34
C GLY A 189 17.75 -4.65 -5.85
N LEU A 190 17.33 -4.52 -7.11
CA LEU A 190 16.31 -5.38 -7.70
C LEU A 190 16.86 -6.72 -8.19
N GLU A 191 18.15 -6.82 -8.52
CA GLU A 191 18.77 -8.05 -9.02
C GLU A 191 18.77 -9.18 -7.98
N PRO A 192 19.17 -8.99 -6.71
CA PRO A 192 19.06 -10.03 -5.68
C PRO A 192 17.60 -10.46 -5.44
N LEU A 193 16.66 -9.52 -5.52
CA LEU A 193 15.23 -9.83 -5.39
C LEU A 193 14.75 -10.69 -6.58
N LEU A 194 15.16 -10.36 -7.81
CA LEU A 194 14.85 -11.15 -9.00
C LEU A 194 15.36 -12.59 -8.88
N GLU A 195 16.59 -12.80 -8.39
CA GLU A 195 17.13 -14.15 -8.20
C GLU A 195 16.33 -14.94 -7.15
N ARG A 196 15.94 -14.32 -6.04
CA ARG A 196 15.08 -14.94 -5.02
C ARG A 196 13.71 -15.35 -5.58
N LEU A 197 13.11 -14.52 -6.43
CA LEU A 197 11.85 -14.86 -7.11
C LEU A 197 12.02 -16.03 -8.09
N LYS A 198 13.12 -16.09 -8.83
CA LYS A 198 13.44 -17.22 -9.71
C LYS A 198 13.64 -18.53 -8.95
N GLU A 199 14.31 -18.49 -7.79
CA GLU A 199 14.46 -19.66 -6.91
C GLU A 199 13.09 -20.16 -6.42
N ALA A 200 12.17 -19.24 -6.15
CA ALA A 200 10.78 -19.55 -5.82
C ALA A 200 9.93 -19.96 -7.04
N LYS A 201 10.51 -20.00 -8.24
CA LYS A 201 9.85 -20.31 -9.53
C LYS A 201 8.75 -19.32 -9.90
N ILE A 202 8.90 -18.08 -9.50
CA ILE A 202 8.00 -16.98 -9.82
C ILE A 202 8.56 -16.27 -11.05
N GLU A 203 7.73 -16.10 -12.07
CA GLU A 203 8.12 -15.38 -13.29
C GLU A 203 8.26 -13.89 -12.99
N ALA A 204 9.45 -13.34 -13.25
CA ALA A 204 9.75 -11.93 -13.04
C ALA A 204 10.84 -11.45 -14.00
N ARG A 205 10.86 -10.15 -14.27
CA ARG A 205 11.88 -9.51 -15.13
C ARG A 205 12.13 -8.08 -14.70
N ILE A 206 13.35 -7.60 -14.84
CA ILE A 206 13.69 -6.19 -14.70
C ILE A 206 13.68 -5.53 -16.08
N SER A 207 13.06 -4.35 -16.18
CA SER A 207 13.08 -3.49 -17.35
C SER A 207 13.02 -2.03 -16.89
N GLU A 208 13.91 -1.17 -17.40
CA GLU A 208 13.95 0.27 -17.07
C GLU A 208 13.98 0.55 -15.54
N ASP A 209 14.83 -0.21 -14.82
CA ASP A 209 14.99 -0.13 -13.35
C ASP A 209 13.71 -0.43 -12.54
N VAL A 210 12.77 -1.15 -13.14
CA VAL A 210 11.55 -1.64 -12.52
C VAL A 210 11.49 -3.16 -12.62
N LEU A 211 11.16 -3.82 -11.51
CA LEU A 211 10.93 -5.26 -11.47
C LEU A 211 9.43 -5.54 -11.68
N TYR A 212 9.12 -6.26 -12.75
CA TYR A 212 7.78 -6.74 -13.09
C TYR A 212 7.66 -8.21 -12.73
N ILE A 213 6.68 -8.54 -11.91
CA ILE A 213 6.40 -9.90 -11.43
C ILE A 213 5.07 -10.35 -12.00
N ALA A 214 4.99 -11.57 -12.55
CA ALA A 214 3.74 -12.12 -13.03
C ALA A 214 2.68 -12.11 -11.92
N ASN A 215 1.55 -11.46 -12.20
CA ASN A 215 0.45 -11.39 -11.25
C ASN A 215 -0.31 -12.72 -11.25
N PRO A 216 -0.48 -13.39 -10.09
CA PRO A 216 -1.25 -14.63 -10.02
C PRO A 216 -2.67 -14.50 -10.59
N ASP A 217 -3.29 -13.33 -10.47
CA ASP A 217 -4.68 -13.07 -10.91
C ASP A 217 -4.79 -12.56 -12.36
N ALA A 218 -3.69 -12.44 -13.09
CA ALA A 218 -3.69 -11.88 -14.47
C ALA A 218 -4.67 -12.56 -15.43
N SER A 219 -5.05 -13.83 -15.17
CA SER A 219 -6.04 -14.54 -15.98
C SER A 219 -7.50 -14.16 -15.70
N GLY A 220 -7.77 -13.39 -14.65
CA GLY A 220 -9.12 -12.98 -14.20
C GLY A 220 -9.73 -11.77 -14.94
N GLY A 221 -8.99 -11.11 -15.82
CA GLY A 221 -9.49 -10.07 -16.73
C GLY A 221 -9.52 -8.64 -16.17
N ALA A 222 -9.54 -8.44 -14.85
CA ALA A 222 -9.53 -7.10 -14.21
C ALA A 222 -8.16 -6.75 -13.59
N ALA A 223 -7.38 -7.78 -13.21
CA ALA A 223 -6.08 -7.58 -12.59
C ALA A 223 -5.02 -7.16 -13.61
N PRO A 224 -4.06 -6.30 -13.25
CA PRO A 224 -2.92 -5.97 -14.10
C PRO A 224 -2.08 -7.23 -14.38
N ALA A 225 -1.43 -7.27 -15.55
CA ALA A 225 -0.61 -8.41 -15.94
C ALA A 225 0.59 -8.65 -15.01
N SER A 226 1.08 -7.60 -14.38
CA SER A 226 2.25 -7.65 -13.52
C SER A 226 2.06 -6.81 -12.25
N ILE A 227 2.64 -7.28 -11.17
CA ILE A 227 2.89 -6.51 -9.96
C ILE A 227 4.22 -5.79 -10.14
N VAL A 228 4.28 -4.54 -9.68
CA VAL A 228 5.43 -3.66 -9.86
C VAL A 228 6.22 -3.51 -8.56
N VAL A 229 7.54 -3.65 -8.64
CA VAL A 229 8.47 -3.30 -7.57
C VAL A 229 9.47 -2.28 -8.13
N GLU A 230 9.57 -1.14 -7.47
CA GLU A 230 10.42 -0.01 -7.88
C GLU A 230 11.52 0.21 -6.86
N SER A 231 12.64 0.77 -7.28
CA SER A 231 13.60 1.34 -6.34
C SER A 231 13.06 2.65 -5.77
N PRO A 232 13.27 2.95 -4.47
CA PRO A 232 12.88 4.23 -3.92
C PRO A 232 13.51 5.39 -4.72
N PRO A 233 12.81 6.52 -4.89
CA PRO A 233 13.41 7.68 -5.54
C PRO A 233 14.66 8.11 -4.77
N VAL A 234 15.75 8.33 -5.49
CA VAL A 234 17.00 8.85 -4.90
C VAL A 234 16.72 10.26 -4.36
N ASP A 235 16.90 10.44 -3.06
CA ASP A 235 16.77 11.75 -2.43
C ASP A 235 17.77 12.71 -3.08
N ARG A 236 17.32 13.47 -4.06
CA ARG A 236 18.10 14.58 -4.65
C ARG A 236 18.02 15.78 -3.69
N THR A 237 18.59 15.65 -2.49
CA THR A 237 18.86 16.83 -1.69
C THR A 237 19.78 17.72 -2.53
N PRO A 238 19.38 18.93 -2.91
CA PRO A 238 20.26 19.82 -3.66
C PRO A 238 21.50 20.06 -2.79
N ALA A 239 22.68 19.82 -3.35
CA ALA A 239 23.94 20.11 -2.67
C ALA A 239 23.88 21.54 -2.12
N PRO A 240 24.32 21.81 -0.88
CA PRO A 240 24.32 23.14 -0.32
C PRO A 240 25.08 24.05 -1.28
N GLN A 241 24.38 25.06 -1.81
CA GLN A 241 25.01 26.07 -2.64
C GLN A 241 26.12 26.72 -1.80
N ALA A 242 27.37 26.49 -2.22
CA ALA A 242 28.50 27.14 -1.61
C ALA A 242 28.28 28.66 -1.69
N SER A 243 28.05 29.28 -0.54
CA SER A 243 27.92 30.71 -0.37
C SER A 243 29.19 31.36 -0.92
N GLN A 244 29.11 31.96 -2.11
CA GLN A 244 30.13 32.87 -2.62
C GLN A 244 29.97 34.18 -1.87
N TYR A 245 30.62 34.29 -0.72
CA TYR A 245 30.98 35.59 -0.16
C TYR A 245 32.44 35.87 -0.57
N SER A 246 32.60 36.74 -1.52
CA SER A 246 33.80 37.52 -1.75
C SER A 246 33.62 38.91 -1.19
#